data_126e2b0617379aef6bd3d63c1b98bc89
#
_entry.id   126e2b0617379aef6bd3d63c1b98bc89
#
_cell.length_a   1.000
_cell.length_b   1.000
_cell.length_c   1.000
_cell.angle_alpha   90.00
_cell.angle_beta   90.00
_cell.angle_gamma   90.00
#
_symmetry.space_group_name_H-M   'P 1'
#
loop_
_entity.id
_entity.type
_entity.pdbx_description
1 polymer ?
#
loop_
_entity_poly.entity_id
_entity_poly.type
_entity_poly.pdbx_seq_one_letter_code
_entity_poly.pdbx_strand_id
1 'polypeptide(L)'
;MKSILVNLYAGIIMRRDVHVGLISTLFVMLFLAACFAGCTTQVPAVTPTSVPTAVSTTTAPQTIVIATTSSLYDTKLLDYLQPKFESKYNVKLKITSQGSGKAIELAKNGDADVLLVHSPAAELAFMKDGYGLNRRSFASNSFMIVGPAADPAGIKDATPEAAFTTILLKGTNKTAGVAFVSRGDGSGTHTVEKNIWAKAKYNYTTQVQKSGTWYIEAGKTMGETLQMTSDKNAYTLTDEGTYLAYKSNLTMVPLVTKGASLLNIYSVMTVYNTRQPVEKIQMANNFINFLIDPATQADIGNYGVDKYGKALFTPMTVEVPTATEGWVADHSTPATAIAPAPSATAAAAAAAK
;
A
#
# COMPACT_ATOMS: atom_id res chain seq x y z
N MET A 1 -43.12 35.31 20.38
CA MET A 1 -43.76 36.23 19.41
C MET A 1 -43.32 35.78 18.02
N LYS A 2 -44.35 35.36 17.28
CA LYS A 2 -44.52 35.36 15.82
C LYS A 2 -43.50 34.58 15.02
N SER A 3 -43.79 33.38 14.49
CA SER A 3 -44.89 33.04 13.53
C SER A 3 -44.36 33.02 12.10
N ILE A 4 -44.24 31.77 11.50
CA ILE A 4 -45.06 31.22 10.41
C ILE A 4 -44.66 31.69 8.98
N LEU A 5 -44.36 30.73 8.12
CA LEU A 5 -45.01 30.28 6.86
C LEU A 5 -44.07 29.33 6.13
N VAL A 6 -44.23 28.06 6.02
CA VAL A 6 -45.14 27.16 5.26
C VAL A 6 -45.53 27.69 3.85
N ASN A 7 -45.05 26.98 2.85
CA ASN A 7 -45.72 26.61 1.60
C ASN A 7 -44.80 25.66 0.83
N LEU A 8 -45.03 24.40 0.72
CA LEU A 8 -46.05 23.59 0.04
C LEU A 8 -46.28 24.02 -1.44
N TYR A 9 -45.69 23.27 -2.34
CA TYR A 9 -46.31 22.98 -3.62
C TYR A 9 -46.07 21.54 -4.01
N ALA A 10 -47.17 20.83 -3.97
CA ALA A 10 -47.34 19.49 -4.49
C ALA A 10 -47.95 19.59 -5.89
N GLY A 11 -47.71 18.53 -6.67
CA GLY A 11 -48.54 18.18 -7.85
C GLY A 11 -47.82 18.48 -9.17
N ILE A 12 -47.65 17.56 -10.04
CA ILE A 12 -48.69 16.84 -10.76
C ILE A 12 -48.08 15.64 -11.48
N ILE A 13 -48.72 14.51 -11.24
CA ILE A 13 -48.62 13.26 -11.98
C ILE A 13 -49.19 13.52 -13.39
N MET A 14 -48.54 13.04 -14.44
CA MET A 14 -49.19 12.64 -15.68
C MET A 14 -48.58 11.38 -16.26
N ARG A 15 -49.29 10.27 -16.00
CA ARG A 15 -49.25 9.09 -16.85
C ARG A 15 -49.82 9.41 -18.23
N ARG A 16 -49.22 8.90 -19.28
CA ARG A 16 -49.92 8.53 -20.49
C ARG A 16 -49.31 7.27 -21.07
N ASP A 17 -50.02 6.20 -20.83
CA ASP A 17 -50.06 5.01 -21.67
C ASP A 17 -50.63 5.38 -23.04
N VAL A 18 -50.32 4.61 -24.06
CA VAL A 18 -51.24 4.08 -25.06
C VAL A 18 -50.51 3.74 -26.36
N HIS A 19 -50.29 2.50 -26.60
CA HIS A 19 -50.78 1.60 -27.64
C HIS A 19 -50.27 1.77 -29.09
N VAL A 20 -49.77 0.62 -29.54
CA VAL A 20 -50.23 -0.14 -30.72
C VAL A 20 -49.79 0.36 -32.09
N GLY A 21 -49.11 -0.53 -32.79
CA GLY A 21 -48.90 -0.47 -34.22
C GLY A 21 -48.16 -1.70 -34.77
N LEU A 22 -48.74 -2.87 -34.57
CA LEU A 22 -48.49 -4.09 -35.39
C LEU A 22 -49.20 -3.89 -36.72
N ILE A 23 -48.55 -4.02 -37.86
CA ILE A 23 -49.10 -4.38 -39.19
C ILE A 23 -47.87 -4.39 -40.11
N SER A 24 -47.36 -5.58 -40.46
CA SER A 24 -47.72 -6.35 -41.61
C SER A 24 -47.29 -5.70 -42.92
N THR A 25 -46.40 -6.29 -43.63
CA THR A 25 -46.70 -6.79 -44.97
C THR A 25 -45.57 -7.66 -45.52
N LEU A 26 -45.92 -8.91 -45.63
CA LEU A 26 -45.43 -9.92 -46.53
C LEU A 26 -45.88 -9.55 -47.97
N PHE A 27 -45.01 -9.40 -48.93
CA PHE A 27 -45.27 -9.40 -50.38
C PHE A 27 -43.89 -9.50 -51.06
N VAL A 28 -43.56 -10.29 -51.99
CA VAL A 28 -44.19 -11.26 -52.90
C VAL A 28 -43.03 -11.99 -53.56
N MET A 29 -43.22 -13.26 -53.69
CA MET A 29 -42.49 -14.17 -54.56
C MET A 29 -42.66 -13.82 -56.02
N LEU A 30 -41.73 -14.31 -56.79
CA LEU A 30 -41.86 -14.89 -58.13
C LEU A 30 -41.55 -14.00 -59.33
N PHE A 31 -40.79 -14.55 -60.17
CA PHE A 31 -40.56 -14.50 -61.61
C PHE A 31 -39.06 -14.16 -61.90
N LEU A 32 -38.30 -14.86 -62.67
CA LEU A 32 -38.48 -15.71 -63.83
C LEU A 32 -37.22 -16.55 -64.06
N ALA A 33 -37.42 -17.82 -64.36
CA ALA A 33 -36.40 -18.63 -64.97
C ALA A 33 -36.29 -18.28 -66.45
N ALA A 34 -35.13 -18.00 -66.96
CA ALA A 34 -34.82 -18.08 -68.36
C ALA A 34 -33.35 -18.47 -68.60
N CYS A 35 -33.24 -19.56 -69.27
CA CYS A 35 -32.03 -20.21 -69.82
C CYS A 35 -31.02 -19.28 -70.44
N PHE A 36 -29.76 -19.50 -70.23
CA PHE A 36 -28.79 -19.53 -71.31
C PHE A 36 -27.67 -20.52 -70.98
N ALA A 37 -27.55 -21.45 -71.88
CA ALA A 37 -26.49 -22.45 -71.96
C ALA A 37 -25.18 -21.81 -72.37
N GLY A 38 -24.09 -22.30 -71.83
CA GLY A 38 -22.82 -22.36 -72.55
C GLY A 38 -21.72 -21.46 -72.04
N CYS A 39 -20.83 -22.02 -71.27
CA CYS A 39 -19.39 -22.02 -71.44
C CYS A 39 -18.74 -22.57 -70.14
N THR A 40 -18.30 -23.79 -70.22
CA THR A 40 -17.48 -24.38 -69.18
C THR A 40 -16.06 -23.81 -69.31
N THR A 41 -15.75 -22.83 -68.53
CA THR A 41 -14.36 -22.51 -68.22
C THR A 41 -14.03 -23.15 -66.87
N GLN A 42 -13.21 -24.17 -66.88
CA GLN A 42 -12.66 -24.84 -65.73
C GLN A 42 -11.82 -23.82 -64.94
N VAL A 43 -12.36 -23.39 -63.79
CA VAL A 43 -11.63 -22.63 -62.80
C VAL A 43 -10.75 -23.61 -62.02
N PRO A 44 -9.44 -23.43 -61.93
CA PRO A 44 -8.59 -24.30 -61.13
C PRO A 44 -9.02 -24.26 -59.69
N ALA A 45 -9.20 -25.45 -59.10
CA ALA A 45 -9.54 -25.62 -57.68
C ALA A 45 -8.48 -24.88 -56.81
N VAL A 46 -8.89 -23.80 -56.16
CA VAL A 46 -8.07 -23.14 -55.14
C VAL A 46 -8.14 -24.06 -53.92
N THR A 47 -7.06 -24.75 -53.69
CA THR A 47 -6.82 -25.49 -52.44
C THR A 47 -7.04 -24.53 -51.29
N PRO A 48 -7.88 -24.81 -50.26
CA PRO A 48 -7.98 -23.92 -49.13
C PRO A 48 -6.64 -23.87 -48.42
N THR A 49 -5.95 -22.73 -48.56
CA THR A 49 -4.76 -22.43 -47.76
C THR A 49 -5.21 -22.45 -46.32
N SER A 50 -4.75 -23.43 -45.56
CA SER A 50 -4.97 -23.49 -44.12
C SER A 50 -4.48 -22.18 -43.50
N VAL A 51 -5.43 -21.37 -43.02
CA VAL A 51 -5.12 -20.23 -42.17
C VAL A 51 -4.34 -20.78 -40.98
N PRO A 52 -3.12 -20.32 -40.73
CA PRO A 52 -2.39 -20.78 -39.57
C PRO A 52 -3.25 -20.39 -38.34
N THR A 53 -3.76 -21.41 -37.66
CA THR A 53 -4.39 -21.26 -36.34
C THR A 53 -3.31 -20.60 -35.47
N ALA A 54 -3.55 -19.36 -35.06
CA ALA A 54 -2.69 -18.69 -34.12
C ALA A 54 -2.63 -19.58 -32.86
N VAL A 55 -1.52 -20.29 -32.72
CA VAL A 55 -1.20 -21.00 -31.48
C VAL A 55 -1.06 -19.91 -30.44
N SER A 56 -2.07 -19.77 -29.59
CA SER A 56 -1.95 -18.97 -28.37
C SER A 56 -0.86 -19.65 -27.54
N THR A 57 0.37 -19.20 -27.70
CA THR A 57 1.44 -19.55 -26.79
C THR A 57 1.08 -18.93 -25.45
N THR A 58 0.58 -19.76 -24.55
CA THR A 58 0.42 -19.40 -23.15
C THR A 58 1.82 -19.19 -22.60
N THR A 59 2.30 -17.97 -22.70
CA THR A 59 3.59 -17.58 -22.08
C THR A 59 3.47 -17.85 -20.59
N ALA A 60 4.46 -18.52 -20.00
CA ALA A 60 4.51 -18.75 -18.56
C ALA A 60 4.33 -17.39 -17.82
N PRO A 61 3.59 -17.36 -16.72
CA PRO A 61 3.33 -16.11 -16.01
C PRO A 61 4.65 -15.47 -15.58
N GLN A 62 4.79 -14.17 -15.86
CA GLN A 62 5.94 -13.37 -15.42
C GLN A 62 5.98 -13.34 -13.89
N THR A 63 7.18 -13.40 -13.31
CA THR A 63 7.35 -13.25 -11.85
C THR A 63 7.81 -11.84 -11.54
N ILE A 64 7.12 -11.20 -10.58
CA ILE A 64 7.47 -9.90 -10.01
C ILE A 64 7.90 -10.10 -8.55
N VAL A 65 9.07 -9.60 -8.22
CA VAL A 65 9.64 -9.68 -6.87
C VAL A 65 9.31 -8.39 -6.11
N ILE A 66 8.66 -8.56 -4.96
CA ILE A 66 8.30 -7.47 -4.06
C ILE A 66 9.18 -7.52 -2.82
N ALA A 67 9.92 -6.46 -2.54
CA ALA A 67 10.57 -6.24 -1.25
C ALA A 67 9.66 -5.38 -0.37
N THR A 68 9.33 -5.89 0.83
CA THR A 68 8.44 -5.20 1.75
C THR A 68 8.92 -5.29 3.20
N THR A 69 8.20 -4.61 4.11
CA THR A 69 8.50 -4.65 5.54
C THR A 69 7.82 -5.83 6.23
N SER A 70 8.48 -6.37 7.28
CA SER A 70 7.88 -7.43 8.10
C SER A 70 6.57 -6.96 8.75
N SER A 71 6.47 -5.71 9.20
CA SER A 71 5.24 -5.17 9.78
C SER A 71 4.07 -5.17 8.80
N LEU A 72 4.27 -4.80 7.53
CA LEU A 72 3.22 -4.90 6.51
C LEU A 72 2.89 -6.36 6.19
N TYR A 73 3.90 -7.19 6.03
CA TYR A 73 3.74 -8.62 5.70
C TYR A 73 2.98 -9.37 6.80
N ASP A 74 3.29 -9.10 8.07
CA ASP A 74 2.67 -9.75 9.23
C ASP A 74 1.16 -9.43 9.35
N THR A 75 0.69 -8.31 8.82
CA THR A 75 -0.74 -7.99 8.76
C THR A 75 -1.55 -8.87 7.81
N LYS A 76 -0.89 -9.59 6.90
CA LYS A 76 -1.51 -10.41 5.86
C LYS A 76 -2.32 -9.64 4.80
N LEU A 77 -2.19 -8.32 4.74
CA LEU A 77 -2.82 -7.52 3.69
C LEU A 77 -2.33 -7.95 2.29
N LEU A 78 -1.03 -8.22 2.15
CA LEU A 78 -0.48 -8.64 0.86
C LEU A 78 -0.97 -10.04 0.47
N ASP A 79 -1.12 -10.98 1.42
CA ASP A 79 -1.70 -12.31 1.17
C ASP A 79 -3.15 -12.21 0.66
N TYR A 80 -3.89 -11.18 1.12
CA TYR A 80 -5.27 -10.91 0.67
C TYR A 80 -5.32 -10.28 -0.73
N LEU A 81 -4.39 -9.37 -1.06
CA LEU A 81 -4.37 -8.64 -2.33
C LEU A 81 -3.67 -9.42 -3.45
N GLN A 82 -2.68 -10.27 -3.12
CA GLN A 82 -1.87 -11.03 -4.08
C GLN A 82 -2.71 -11.83 -5.09
N PRO A 83 -3.66 -12.69 -4.69
CA PRO A 83 -4.42 -13.50 -5.65
C PRO A 83 -5.26 -12.64 -6.60
N LYS A 84 -5.73 -11.48 -6.14
CA LYS A 84 -6.49 -10.54 -6.97
C LYS A 84 -5.61 -9.94 -8.08
N PHE A 85 -4.39 -9.53 -7.73
CA PHE A 85 -3.44 -9.00 -8.70
C PHE A 85 -2.94 -10.08 -9.67
N GLU A 86 -2.53 -11.24 -9.15
CA GLU A 86 -2.04 -12.36 -9.95
C GLU A 86 -3.07 -12.82 -10.99
N SER A 87 -4.34 -12.90 -10.59
CA SER A 87 -5.43 -13.26 -11.50
C SER A 87 -5.69 -12.18 -12.56
N LYS A 88 -5.66 -10.89 -12.17
CA LYS A 88 -5.94 -9.76 -13.08
C LYS A 88 -4.89 -9.63 -14.19
N TYR A 89 -3.63 -9.91 -13.87
CA TYR A 89 -2.49 -9.63 -14.77
C TYR A 89 -1.77 -10.90 -15.28
N ASN A 90 -2.22 -12.09 -14.91
CA ASN A 90 -1.58 -13.38 -15.23
C ASN A 90 -0.08 -13.38 -14.89
N VAL A 91 0.25 -13.00 -13.65
CA VAL A 91 1.63 -12.91 -13.12
C VAL A 91 1.72 -13.67 -11.80
N LYS A 92 2.96 -13.88 -11.33
CA LYS A 92 3.25 -14.40 -9.98
C LYS A 92 3.98 -13.34 -9.16
N LEU A 93 3.56 -13.15 -7.92
CA LEU A 93 4.25 -12.31 -6.96
C LEU A 93 5.14 -13.17 -6.05
N LYS A 94 6.41 -12.79 -5.95
CA LYS A 94 7.34 -13.32 -4.95
C LYS A 94 7.59 -12.22 -3.91
N ILE A 95 7.06 -12.39 -2.71
CA ILE A 95 7.16 -11.39 -1.66
C ILE A 95 8.30 -11.75 -0.70
N THR A 96 9.21 -10.80 -0.48
CA THR A 96 10.31 -10.91 0.49
C THR A 96 10.12 -9.82 1.54
N SER A 97 9.99 -10.21 2.81
CA SER A 97 9.79 -9.29 3.94
C SER A 97 11.06 -9.14 4.78
N GLN A 98 11.41 -7.91 5.10
CA GLN A 98 12.59 -7.54 5.89
C GLN A 98 12.28 -6.27 6.71
N GLY A 99 13.25 -5.71 7.47
CA GLY A 99 13.14 -4.32 7.93
C GLY A 99 13.29 -3.32 6.77
N SER A 100 12.71 -2.12 6.86
CA SER A 100 12.70 -1.14 5.76
C SER A 100 14.08 -0.89 5.15
N GLY A 101 15.13 -0.78 5.98
CA GLY A 101 16.50 -0.57 5.49
C GLY A 101 16.99 -1.70 4.60
N LYS A 102 16.79 -2.96 5.02
CA LYS A 102 17.17 -4.15 4.26
C LYS A 102 16.31 -4.33 3.00
N ALA A 103 15.01 -4.00 3.06
CA ALA A 103 14.15 -4.02 1.88
C ALA A 103 14.61 -3.01 0.81
N ILE A 104 15.01 -1.81 1.23
CA ILE A 104 15.59 -0.79 0.35
C ILE A 104 16.94 -1.26 -0.24
N GLU A 105 17.76 -1.91 0.55
CA GLU A 105 19.05 -2.47 0.10
C GLU A 105 18.84 -3.54 -0.98
N LEU A 106 17.92 -4.50 -0.79
CA LEU A 106 17.54 -5.47 -1.80
C LEU A 106 17.09 -4.78 -3.10
N ALA A 107 16.27 -3.74 -2.98
CA ALA A 107 15.83 -2.98 -4.14
C ALA A 107 17.00 -2.26 -4.85
N LYS A 108 17.92 -1.63 -4.11
CA LYS A 108 19.12 -0.99 -4.69
C LYS A 108 20.03 -1.99 -5.42
N ASN A 109 20.12 -3.22 -4.93
CA ASN A 109 20.90 -4.29 -5.56
C ASN A 109 20.22 -4.85 -6.82
N GLY A 110 18.95 -4.53 -7.06
CA GLY A 110 18.17 -5.07 -8.18
C GLY A 110 17.53 -6.43 -7.91
N ASP A 111 17.46 -6.83 -6.63
CA ASP A 111 16.86 -8.09 -6.18
C ASP A 111 15.34 -8.00 -6.01
N ALA A 112 14.74 -6.84 -6.30
CA ALA A 112 13.31 -6.59 -6.27
C ALA A 112 12.88 -5.75 -7.47
N ASP A 113 11.62 -5.91 -7.89
CA ASP A 113 10.97 -5.14 -8.95
C ASP A 113 10.07 -4.04 -8.37
N VAL A 114 9.56 -4.25 -7.16
CA VAL A 114 8.69 -3.34 -6.42
C VAL A 114 9.18 -3.22 -4.98
N LEU A 115 9.15 -2.01 -4.45
CA LEU A 115 9.47 -1.73 -3.05
C LEU A 115 8.23 -1.18 -2.33
N LEU A 116 7.83 -1.82 -1.22
CA LEU A 116 6.76 -1.37 -0.33
C LEU A 116 7.30 -1.16 1.08
N VAL A 117 7.40 0.09 1.50
CA VAL A 117 7.97 0.46 2.80
C VAL A 117 7.21 1.63 3.44
N HIS A 118 7.57 1.99 4.67
CA HIS A 118 6.98 3.10 5.43
C HIS A 118 8.07 3.93 6.13
N SER A 119 9.07 4.33 5.37
CA SER A 119 10.23 5.12 5.85
C SER A 119 10.47 6.32 4.94
N PRO A 120 9.71 7.42 5.09
CA PRO A 120 9.65 8.53 4.13
C PRO A 120 11.00 9.08 3.72
N ALA A 121 11.87 9.38 4.67
CA ALA A 121 13.19 9.95 4.37
C ALA A 121 14.05 9.00 3.52
N ALA A 122 14.01 7.69 3.82
CA ALA A 122 14.76 6.69 3.05
C ALA A 122 14.13 6.44 1.66
N GLU A 123 12.81 6.52 1.54
CA GLU A 123 12.09 6.44 0.27
C GLU A 123 12.43 7.61 -0.64
N LEU A 124 12.42 8.84 -0.10
CA LEU A 124 12.80 10.04 -0.85
C LEU A 124 14.26 9.99 -1.30
N ALA A 125 15.17 9.50 -0.46
CA ALA A 125 16.57 9.27 -0.83
C ALA A 125 16.66 8.22 -1.97
N PHE A 126 15.92 7.11 -1.87
CA PHE A 126 15.88 6.07 -2.89
C PHE A 126 15.39 6.61 -4.25
N MET A 127 14.35 7.46 -4.24
CA MET A 127 13.86 8.14 -5.44
C MET A 127 14.89 9.14 -6.01
N LYS A 128 15.48 9.97 -5.13
CA LYS A 128 16.49 10.99 -5.51
C LYS A 128 17.74 10.36 -6.12
N ASP A 129 18.16 9.21 -5.58
CA ASP A 129 19.32 8.46 -6.06
C ASP A 129 19.04 7.74 -7.39
N GLY A 130 17.82 7.82 -7.93
CA GLY A 130 17.44 7.24 -9.22
C GLY A 130 17.11 5.74 -9.19
N TYR A 131 16.98 5.13 -8.02
CA TYR A 131 16.62 3.71 -7.87
C TYR A 131 15.11 3.45 -7.93
N GLY A 132 14.28 4.48 -7.79
CA GLY A 132 12.83 4.33 -7.72
C GLY A 132 12.08 5.17 -8.74
N LEU A 133 10.90 4.69 -9.18
CA LEU A 133 9.96 5.39 -10.04
C LEU A 133 8.55 5.36 -9.42
N ASN A 134 7.73 6.32 -9.81
CA ASN A 134 6.28 6.28 -9.61
C ASN A 134 5.83 6.06 -8.15
N ARG A 135 6.56 6.62 -7.18
CA ARG A 135 6.20 6.48 -5.77
C ARG A 135 4.76 6.93 -5.51
N ARG A 136 3.96 6.09 -4.84
CA ARG A 136 2.59 6.40 -4.38
C ARG A 136 2.42 5.93 -2.94
N SER A 137 1.70 6.71 -2.13
CA SER A 137 1.17 6.25 -0.85
C SER A 137 -0.13 5.50 -1.12
N PHE A 138 -0.30 4.30 -0.58
CA PHE A 138 -1.47 3.48 -0.89
C PHE A 138 -2.30 3.10 0.35
N ALA A 139 -1.72 3.15 1.53
CA ALA A 139 -2.39 2.84 2.79
C ALA A 139 -1.73 3.60 3.95
N SER A 140 -2.49 3.83 5.00
CA SER A 140 -1.95 4.33 6.26
C SER A 140 -2.57 3.58 7.45
N ASN A 141 -1.85 3.57 8.56
CA ASN A 141 -2.37 3.24 9.88
C ASN A 141 -1.65 4.10 10.93
N SER A 142 -1.86 3.81 12.20
CA SER A 142 -1.16 4.51 13.26
C SER A 142 -0.16 3.60 13.96
N PHE A 143 0.96 4.16 14.36
CA PHE A 143 1.71 3.59 15.47
C PHE A 143 0.97 3.81 16.79
N MET A 144 1.33 3.03 17.78
CA MET A 144 0.87 3.18 19.15
C MET A 144 1.97 2.79 20.13
N ILE A 145 1.94 3.35 21.32
CA ILE A 145 2.75 2.85 22.42
C ILE A 145 1.86 1.93 23.25
N VAL A 146 2.29 0.68 23.34
CA VAL A 146 1.63 -0.34 24.15
C VAL A 146 2.47 -0.67 25.39
N GLY A 147 1.82 -1.14 26.43
CA GLY A 147 2.50 -1.47 27.68
C GLY A 147 1.61 -2.20 28.66
N PRO A 148 2.10 -2.45 29.88
CA PRO A 148 1.35 -3.10 30.94
C PRO A 148 0.02 -2.39 31.23
N ALA A 149 -1.05 -3.11 31.46
CA ALA A 149 -2.36 -2.53 31.78
C ALA A 149 -2.34 -1.67 33.06
N ALA A 150 -1.42 -1.99 34.01
CA ALA A 150 -1.22 -1.20 35.23
C ALA A 150 -0.52 0.13 35.00
N ASP A 151 0.09 0.33 33.83
CA ASP A 151 0.81 1.54 33.40
C ASP A 151 1.74 2.13 34.49
N PRO A 152 2.76 1.40 34.97
CA PRO A 152 3.66 1.91 36.01
C PRO A 152 4.40 3.19 35.61
N ALA A 153 4.57 3.45 34.31
CA ALA A 153 5.13 4.69 33.82
C ALA A 153 4.12 5.85 33.87
N GLY A 154 2.80 5.59 33.84
CA GLY A 154 1.76 6.62 33.86
C GLY A 154 1.73 7.40 32.56
N ILE A 155 1.81 6.72 31.40
CA ILE A 155 1.87 7.36 30.08
C ILE A 155 0.54 7.37 29.34
N LYS A 156 -0.49 6.77 29.91
CA LYS A 156 -1.80 6.67 29.26
C LYS A 156 -2.29 8.05 28.82
N ASP A 157 -2.73 8.13 27.57
CA ASP A 157 -3.26 9.35 26.93
C ASP A 157 -2.27 10.52 26.82
N ALA A 158 -0.97 10.31 27.11
CA ALA A 158 0.06 11.31 26.89
C ALA A 158 0.33 11.53 25.39
N THR A 159 1.06 12.60 25.04
CA THR A 159 1.65 12.72 23.70
C THR A 159 2.78 11.69 23.55
N PRO A 160 3.10 11.23 22.32
CA PRO A 160 4.16 10.25 22.11
C PRO A 160 5.51 10.71 22.69
N GLU A 161 5.85 11.99 22.52
CA GLU A 161 7.08 12.59 23.02
C GLU A 161 7.10 12.64 24.54
N ALA A 162 5.98 13.02 25.19
CA ALA A 162 5.88 13.04 26.64
C ALA A 162 5.91 11.62 27.25
N ALA A 163 5.28 10.64 26.59
CA ALA A 163 5.34 9.25 26.98
C ALA A 163 6.78 8.71 26.97
N PHE A 164 7.51 8.97 25.89
CA PHE A 164 8.91 8.55 25.76
C PHE A 164 9.79 9.23 26.83
N THR A 165 9.62 10.54 27.03
CA THR A 165 10.30 11.26 28.11
C THR A 165 10.06 10.61 29.47
N THR A 166 8.80 10.31 29.78
CA THR A 166 8.40 9.71 31.06
C THR A 166 9.00 8.31 31.24
N ILE A 167 8.96 7.47 30.19
CA ILE A 167 9.56 6.13 30.22
C ILE A 167 11.07 6.23 30.45
N LEU A 168 11.77 7.15 29.78
CA LEU A 168 13.21 7.35 29.95
C LEU A 168 13.55 7.75 31.40
N LEU A 169 12.87 8.78 31.92
CA LEU A 169 13.13 9.30 33.28
C LEU A 169 12.85 8.21 34.34
N LYS A 170 11.72 7.51 34.25
CA LYS A 170 11.38 6.45 35.20
C LYS A 170 12.25 5.20 35.03
N GLY A 171 12.60 4.81 33.81
CA GLY A 171 13.50 3.71 33.52
C GLY A 171 14.91 3.96 34.06
N THR A 172 15.45 5.15 33.83
CA THR A 172 16.79 5.57 34.34
C THR A 172 16.80 5.59 35.87
N ASN A 173 15.68 6.03 36.48
CA ASN A 173 15.49 6.00 37.93
C ASN A 173 15.16 4.61 38.50
N LYS A 174 15.20 3.56 37.65
CA LYS A 174 14.92 2.16 38.03
C LYS A 174 13.54 1.99 38.67
N THR A 175 12.55 2.74 38.23
CA THR A 175 11.16 2.59 38.69
C THR A 175 10.70 1.16 38.35
N ALA A 176 10.17 0.45 39.35
CA ALA A 176 9.73 -0.92 39.17
C ALA A 176 8.66 -1.05 38.06
N GLY A 177 8.80 -2.05 37.21
CA GLY A 177 7.88 -2.31 36.10
C GLY A 177 8.05 -1.36 34.90
N VAL A 178 9.06 -0.50 34.86
CA VAL A 178 9.31 0.39 33.72
C VAL A 178 10.51 -0.10 32.92
N ALA A 179 10.23 -0.72 31.78
CA ALA A 179 11.23 -1.09 30.77
C ALA A 179 10.64 -0.83 29.38
N PHE A 180 11.50 -0.57 28.41
CA PHE A 180 11.12 -0.36 27.01
C PHE A 180 11.85 -1.34 26.11
N VAL A 181 11.12 -2.02 25.24
CA VAL A 181 11.68 -2.91 24.22
C VAL A 181 11.59 -2.20 22.88
N SER A 182 12.74 -1.84 22.35
CA SER A 182 12.92 -1.30 21.00
C SER A 182 13.05 -2.45 20.00
N ARG A 183 12.61 -2.22 18.77
CA ARG A 183 12.98 -3.14 17.68
C ARG A 183 14.49 -3.24 17.48
N GLY A 184 15.21 -2.11 17.56
CA GLY A 184 16.68 -2.07 17.51
C GLY A 184 17.31 -2.59 16.21
N ASP A 185 16.54 -2.72 15.11
CA ASP A 185 16.91 -3.44 13.88
C ASP A 185 17.04 -2.57 12.62
N GLY A 186 16.93 -1.24 12.74
CA GLY A 186 16.93 -0.30 11.62
C GLY A 186 15.65 -0.32 10.78
N SER A 187 14.58 -0.98 11.23
CA SER A 187 13.27 -0.99 10.59
C SER A 187 12.60 0.39 10.55
N GLY A 188 11.48 0.47 9.83
CA GLY A 188 10.61 1.66 9.84
C GLY A 188 10.11 2.01 11.24
N THR A 189 9.69 1.02 12.04
CA THR A 189 9.28 1.21 13.45
C THR A 189 10.44 1.77 14.28
N HIS A 190 11.64 1.20 14.14
CA HIS A 190 12.83 1.71 14.84
C HIS A 190 13.20 3.14 14.39
N THR A 191 12.96 3.46 13.11
CA THR A 191 13.16 4.84 12.62
C THR A 191 12.16 5.81 13.23
N VAL A 192 10.88 5.44 13.32
CA VAL A 192 9.84 6.25 13.98
C VAL A 192 10.16 6.44 15.46
N GLU A 193 10.58 5.39 16.15
CA GLU A 193 11.04 5.47 17.54
C GLU A 193 12.13 6.52 17.72
N LYS A 194 13.20 6.45 16.90
CA LYS A 194 14.29 7.45 16.94
C LYS A 194 13.81 8.86 16.65
N ASN A 195 12.85 9.02 15.75
CA ASN A 195 12.25 10.33 15.46
C ASN A 195 11.45 10.87 16.66
N ILE A 196 10.71 10.01 17.38
CA ILE A 196 10.00 10.40 18.60
C ILE A 196 11.00 10.83 19.69
N TRP A 197 12.10 10.08 19.90
CA TRP A 197 13.18 10.46 20.81
C TRP A 197 13.77 11.83 20.45
N ALA A 198 14.07 12.05 19.16
CA ALA A 198 14.61 13.33 18.70
C ALA A 198 13.63 14.50 18.91
N LYS A 199 12.33 14.31 18.66
CA LYS A 199 11.29 15.29 18.95
C LYS A 199 11.11 15.54 20.44
N ALA A 200 11.29 14.53 21.27
CA ALA A 200 11.38 14.65 22.72
C ALA A 200 12.68 15.28 23.22
N LYS A 201 13.58 15.73 22.29
CA LYS A 201 14.86 16.37 22.57
C LYS A 201 15.92 15.45 23.18
N TYR A 202 15.83 14.15 22.93
CA TYR A 202 16.86 13.18 23.34
C TYR A 202 17.67 12.69 22.14
N ASN A 203 18.99 12.64 22.31
CA ASN A 203 19.86 11.96 21.36
C ASN A 203 19.78 10.44 21.58
N TYR A 204 19.29 9.72 20.57
CA TYR A 204 19.09 8.29 20.65
C TYR A 204 20.34 7.51 21.07
N THR A 205 21.47 7.78 20.40
CA THR A 205 22.71 7.01 20.60
C THR A 205 23.36 7.26 21.95
N THR A 206 23.32 8.50 22.46
CA THR A 206 24.07 8.89 23.66
C THR A 206 23.21 8.91 24.93
N GLN A 207 21.89 9.14 24.80
CA GLN A 207 21.02 9.36 25.95
C GLN A 207 19.94 8.26 26.12
N VAL A 208 19.70 7.41 25.09
CA VAL A 208 18.67 6.38 25.15
C VAL A 208 19.29 4.99 25.07
N GLN A 209 19.95 4.66 23.96
CA GLN A 209 20.43 3.32 23.62
C GLN A 209 21.33 2.67 24.70
N LYS A 210 22.08 3.46 25.44
CA LYS A 210 23.04 3.00 26.49
C LYS A 210 22.74 3.54 27.88
N SER A 211 21.50 3.97 28.12
CA SER A 211 21.13 4.65 29.36
C SER A 211 20.77 3.72 30.53
N GLY A 212 20.79 2.40 30.32
CA GLY A 212 20.55 1.44 31.38
C GLY A 212 19.81 0.18 30.90
N THR A 213 19.57 -0.73 31.82
CA THR A 213 18.93 -2.03 31.54
C THR A 213 17.42 -1.94 31.25
N TRP A 214 16.85 -0.76 31.46
CA TRP A 214 15.44 -0.49 31.16
C TRP A 214 15.18 -0.41 29.65
N TYR A 215 16.18 -0.10 28.83
CA TYR A 215 16.09 -0.01 27.37
C TYR A 215 16.71 -1.26 26.73
N ILE A 216 15.89 -2.02 25.99
CA ILE A 216 16.25 -3.32 25.46
C ILE A 216 16.06 -3.31 23.96
N GLU A 217 17.12 -3.51 23.19
CA GLU A 217 17.05 -3.67 21.73
C GLU A 217 16.80 -5.16 21.41
N ALA A 218 15.63 -5.46 20.84
CA ALA A 218 15.23 -6.82 20.51
C ALA A 218 16.01 -7.38 19.30
N GLY A 219 16.32 -6.57 18.31
CA GLY A 219 16.93 -7.01 17.05
C GLY A 219 16.04 -7.98 16.27
N LYS A 220 14.71 -7.91 16.44
CA LYS A 220 13.72 -8.88 15.95
C LYS A 220 12.65 -8.23 15.08
N THR A 221 11.81 -9.07 14.43
CA THR A 221 10.60 -8.62 13.73
C THR A 221 9.61 -7.97 14.69
N MET A 222 8.58 -7.27 14.16
CA MET A 222 7.62 -6.57 15.04
C MET A 222 6.81 -7.55 15.89
N GLY A 223 6.34 -8.66 15.31
CA GLY A 223 5.61 -9.69 16.06
C GLY A 223 6.43 -10.29 17.19
N GLU A 224 7.70 -10.65 16.93
CA GLU A 224 8.61 -11.18 17.96
C GLU A 224 8.96 -10.12 19.03
N THR A 225 9.05 -8.85 18.63
CA THR A 225 9.26 -7.74 19.56
C THR A 225 8.06 -7.57 20.49
N LEU A 226 6.82 -7.66 19.94
CA LEU A 226 5.59 -7.63 20.74
C LEU A 226 5.56 -8.78 21.76
N GLN A 227 5.90 -10.00 21.33
CA GLN A 227 5.95 -11.14 22.24
C GLN A 227 6.99 -10.93 23.37
N MET A 228 8.21 -10.51 23.02
CA MET A 228 9.24 -10.20 24.03
C MET A 228 8.78 -9.10 25.00
N THR A 229 8.10 -8.07 24.49
CA THR A 229 7.56 -6.99 25.32
C THR A 229 6.50 -7.49 26.30
N SER A 230 5.61 -8.37 25.82
CA SER A 230 4.59 -9.04 26.65
C SER A 230 5.22 -9.87 27.75
N ASP A 231 6.20 -10.72 27.40
CA ASP A 231 6.91 -11.58 28.35
C ASP A 231 7.66 -10.80 29.44
N LYS A 232 8.17 -9.61 29.07
CA LYS A 232 8.89 -8.71 29.99
C LYS A 232 7.97 -7.73 30.73
N ASN A 233 6.66 -7.74 30.45
CA ASN A 233 5.71 -6.75 30.97
C ASN A 233 6.22 -5.30 30.79
N ALA A 234 6.71 -5.00 29.58
CA ALA A 234 7.39 -3.75 29.22
C ALA A 234 6.54 -2.89 28.27
N TYR A 235 7.10 -1.74 27.87
CA TYR A 235 6.54 -0.84 26.86
C TYR A 235 7.23 -1.06 25.52
N THR A 236 6.52 -0.79 24.42
CA THR A 236 7.09 -0.74 23.06
C THR A 236 6.28 0.16 22.14
N LEU A 237 6.90 0.58 21.06
CA LEU A 237 6.25 1.18 19.90
C LEU A 237 5.90 0.08 18.89
N THR A 238 4.67 0.06 18.42
CA THR A 238 4.20 -0.87 17.38
C THR A 238 3.24 -0.18 16.43
N ASP A 239 3.09 -0.68 15.22
CA ASP A 239 1.97 -0.31 14.37
C ASP A 239 0.69 -1.03 14.82
N GLU A 240 -0.44 -0.38 14.63
CA GLU A 240 -1.74 -0.89 15.07
C GLU A 240 -2.11 -2.21 14.38
N GLY A 241 -1.79 -2.36 13.09
CA GLY A 241 -2.11 -3.56 12.32
C GLY A 241 -1.42 -4.79 12.90
N THR A 242 -0.11 -4.70 13.16
CA THR A 242 0.63 -5.82 13.79
C THR A 242 0.14 -6.08 15.20
N TYR A 243 -0.12 -5.05 16.02
CA TYR A 243 -0.68 -5.24 17.36
C TYR A 243 -2.01 -6.02 17.32
N LEU A 244 -2.94 -5.64 16.45
CA LEU A 244 -4.22 -6.32 16.33
C LEU A 244 -4.09 -7.76 15.84
N ALA A 245 -3.14 -8.02 14.93
CA ALA A 245 -2.86 -9.38 14.45
C ALA A 245 -2.36 -10.32 15.55
N TYR A 246 -1.63 -9.80 16.53
CA TYR A 246 -1.05 -10.59 17.63
C TYR A 246 -1.81 -10.45 18.95
N LYS A 247 -2.80 -9.57 19.06
CA LYS A 247 -3.48 -9.16 20.31
C LYS A 247 -3.93 -10.33 21.19
N SER A 248 -4.42 -11.42 20.61
CA SER A 248 -4.90 -12.58 21.37
C SER A 248 -3.82 -13.25 22.25
N ASN A 249 -2.55 -13.04 21.90
CA ASN A 249 -1.39 -13.65 22.57
C ASN A 249 -0.61 -12.64 23.43
N LEU A 250 -1.12 -11.41 23.57
CA LEU A 250 -0.42 -10.34 24.27
C LEU A 250 -1.16 -9.94 25.55
N THR A 251 -0.40 -9.61 26.59
CA THR A 251 -0.92 -9.08 27.85
C THR A 251 -0.96 -7.55 27.87
N MET A 252 -0.30 -6.90 26.92
CA MET A 252 -0.19 -5.45 26.81
C MET A 252 -1.46 -4.82 26.27
N VAL A 253 -1.67 -3.57 26.64
CA VAL A 253 -2.78 -2.73 26.16
C VAL A 253 -2.25 -1.47 25.47
N PRO A 254 -3.00 -0.88 24.52
CA PRO A 254 -2.69 0.43 23.97
C PRO A 254 -2.80 1.52 25.06
N LEU A 255 -1.75 2.33 25.19
CA LEU A 255 -1.68 3.42 26.17
C LEU A 255 -1.62 4.78 25.50
N VAL A 256 -0.88 4.90 24.39
CA VAL A 256 -0.81 6.13 23.59
C VAL A 256 -1.15 5.78 22.14
N THR A 257 -2.27 6.30 21.65
CA THR A 257 -2.83 5.99 20.33
C THR A 257 -3.05 7.21 19.45
N LYS A 258 -2.71 8.41 19.96
CA LYS A 258 -2.90 9.68 19.26
C LYS A 258 -1.62 10.50 19.25
N GLY A 259 -1.41 11.24 18.19
CA GLY A 259 -0.28 12.15 18.01
C GLY A 259 0.26 12.11 16.58
N ALA A 260 0.70 13.26 16.07
CA ALA A 260 1.19 13.38 14.70
C ALA A 260 2.42 12.48 14.42
N SER A 261 3.22 12.20 15.44
CA SER A 261 4.39 11.31 15.35
C SER A 261 4.05 9.83 15.22
N LEU A 262 2.78 9.47 15.39
CA LEU A 262 2.31 8.07 15.27
C LEU A 262 1.70 7.76 13.91
N LEU A 263 1.57 8.74 13.01
CA LEU A 263 1.05 8.47 11.67
C LEU A 263 2.03 7.60 10.90
N ASN A 264 1.52 6.50 10.35
CA ASN A 264 2.29 5.51 9.60
C ASN A 264 1.72 5.37 8.19
N ILE A 265 2.47 5.81 7.20
CA ILE A 265 2.06 5.80 5.80
C ILE A 265 2.92 4.81 5.02
N TYR A 266 2.26 3.90 4.33
CA TYR A 266 2.90 2.92 3.45
C TYR A 266 2.95 3.43 2.03
N SER A 267 4.13 3.38 1.43
CA SER A 267 4.34 3.73 0.05
C SER A 267 4.78 2.54 -0.78
N VAL A 268 4.41 2.59 -2.05
CA VAL A 268 4.84 1.67 -3.09
C VAL A 268 5.61 2.43 -4.16
N MET A 269 6.65 1.84 -4.70
CA MET A 269 7.41 2.38 -5.82
C MET A 269 7.96 1.28 -6.71
N THR A 270 8.03 1.55 -8.00
CA THR A 270 8.74 0.69 -8.95
C THR A 270 10.22 0.82 -8.70
N VAL A 271 10.92 -0.29 -8.60
CA VAL A 271 12.39 -0.31 -8.58
C VAL A 271 12.89 -0.10 -10.00
N TYR A 272 13.84 0.81 -10.17
CA TYR A 272 14.48 1.06 -11.45
C TYR A 272 15.89 0.50 -11.48
N ASN A 273 16.15 -0.31 -12.49
CA ASN A 273 17.48 -0.82 -12.80
C ASN A 273 17.66 -0.81 -14.32
N THR A 274 18.74 -0.22 -14.80
CA THR A 274 19.04 -0.10 -16.25
C THR A 274 19.14 -1.45 -16.98
N ARG A 275 19.34 -2.54 -16.25
CA ARG A 275 19.39 -3.91 -16.78
C ARG A 275 18.05 -4.62 -16.78
N GLN A 276 17.03 -4.00 -16.16
CA GLN A 276 15.70 -4.60 -16.03
C GLN A 276 14.93 -4.46 -17.35
N PRO A 277 14.27 -5.51 -17.86
CA PRO A 277 13.38 -5.41 -19.01
C PRO A 277 12.24 -4.41 -18.78
N VAL A 278 11.90 -3.64 -19.81
CA VAL A 278 10.83 -2.61 -19.73
C VAL A 278 9.50 -3.24 -19.32
N GLU A 279 9.22 -4.47 -19.76
CA GLU A 279 8.01 -5.22 -19.44
C GLU A 279 7.89 -5.48 -17.92
N LYS A 280 9.00 -5.70 -17.23
CA LYS A 280 9.01 -5.82 -15.75
C LYS A 280 8.72 -4.50 -15.08
N ILE A 281 9.29 -3.40 -15.56
CA ILE A 281 9.00 -2.05 -15.06
C ILE A 281 7.53 -1.71 -15.27
N GLN A 282 6.97 -2.03 -16.43
CA GLN A 282 5.55 -1.82 -16.72
C GLN A 282 4.65 -2.66 -15.81
N MET A 283 5.03 -3.91 -15.53
CA MET A 283 4.25 -4.77 -14.63
C MET A 283 4.35 -4.29 -13.17
N ALA A 284 5.51 -3.78 -12.74
CA ALA A 284 5.65 -3.11 -11.44
C ALA A 284 4.76 -1.85 -11.35
N ASN A 285 4.67 -1.07 -12.42
CA ASN A 285 3.73 0.05 -12.52
C ASN A 285 2.27 -0.40 -12.46
N ASN A 286 1.92 -1.52 -13.09
CA ASN A 286 0.59 -2.11 -12.98
C ASN A 286 0.25 -2.52 -11.54
N PHE A 287 1.26 -2.96 -10.76
CA PHE A 287 1.04 -3.25 -9.34
C PHE A 287 0.77 -1.97 -8.53
N ILE A 288 1.48 -0.88 -8.80
CA ILE A 288 1.17 0.42 -8.21
C ILE A 288 -0.26 0.85 -8.56
N ASN A 289 -0.62 0.81 -9.85
CA ASN A 289 -1.94 1.19 -10.34
C ASN A 289 -3.05 0.32 -9.73
N PHE A 290 -2.78 -0.97 -9.52
CA PHE A 290 -3.69 -1.87 -8.81
C PHE A 290 -3.90 -1.44 -7.36
N LEU A 291 -2.84 -1.07 -6.63
CA LEU A 291 -2.95 -0.64 -5.23
C LEU A 291 -3.71 0.68 -5.06
N ILE A 292 -3.60 1.61 -6.02
CA ILE A 292 -4.31 2.91 -5.99
C ILE A 292 -5.68 2.88 -6.67
N ASP A 293 -6.06 1.76 -7.30
CA ASP A 293 -7.38 1.58 -7.93
C ASP A 293 -8.49 1.70 -6.89
N PRO A 294 -9.60 2.42 -7.18
CA PRO A 294 -10.69 2.62 -6.22
C PRO A 294 -11.26 1.34 -5.61
N ALA A 295 -11.35 0.25 -6.38
CA ALA A 295 -11.85 -1.03 -5.86
C ALA A 295 -10.86 -1.65 -4.86
N THR A 296 -9.56 -1.61 -5.17
CA THR A 296 -8.51 -2.08 -4.25
C THR A 296 -8.42 -1.20 -3.01
N GLN A 297 -8.60 0.12 -3.15
CA GLN A 297 -8.65 1.04 -2.01
C GLN A 297 -9.85 0.74 -1.09
N ALA A 298 -11.01 0.39 -1.65
CA ALA A 298 -12.16 -0.08 -0.85
C ALA A 298 -11.85 -1.40 -0.13
N ASP A 299 -11.18 -2.35 -0.79
CA ASP A 299 -10.68 -3.59 -0.17
C ASP A 299 -9.75 -3.30 1.02
N ILE A 300 -8.79 -2.39 0.85
CA ILE A 300 -7.86 -1.97 1.91
C ILE A 300 -8.62 -1.37 3.09
N GLY A 301 -9.60 -0.51 2.82
CA GLY A 301 -10.42 0.15 3.85
C GLY A 301 -11.36 -0.78 4.60
N ASN A 302 -11.67 -1.94 4.05
CA ASN A 302 -12.48 -2.97 4.70
C ASN A 302 -11.64 -4.11 5.30
N TYR A 303 -10.35 -4.17 4.99
CA TYR A 303 -9.49 -5.27 5.41
C TYR A 303 -9.37 -5.34 6.94
N GLY A 304 -9.70 -6.47 7.49
CA GLY A 304 -9.62 -6.75 8.94
C GLY A 304 -10.91 -6.48 9.72
N VAL A 305 -11.92 -5.83 9.14
CA VAL A 305 -13.19 -5.50 9.83
C VAL A 305 -13.85 -6.77 10.38
N ASP A 306 -13.97 -7.82 9.59
CA ASP A 306 -14.62 -9.07 10.01
C ASP A 306 -13.87 -9.76 11.17
N LYS A 307 -12.55 -9.67 11.15
CA LYS A 307 -11.70 -10.36 12.13
C LYS A 307 -11.45 -9.56 13.40
N TYR A 308 -11.29 -8.25 13.29
CA TYR A 308 -10.83 -7.39 14.38
C TYR A 308 -11.86 -6.35 14.82
N GLY A 309 -13.05 -6.32 14.17
CA GLY A 309 -14.11 -5.35 14.42
C GLY A 309 -13.82 -3.95 13.89
N LYS A 310 -12.66 -3.77 13.20
CA LYS A 310 -12.28 -2.52 12.53
C LYS A 310 -11.25 -2.78 11.44
N ALA A 311 -11.16 -1.85 10.48
CA ALA A 311 -10.14 -1.90 9.44
C ALA A 311 -8.73 -1.78 10.05
N LEU A 312 -7.78 -2.54 9.51
CA LEU A 312 -6.36 -2.43 9.88
C LEU A 312 -5.65 -1.27 9.18
N PHE A 313 -6.23 -0.76 8.10
CA PHE A 313 -5.66 0.30 7.29
C PHE A 313 -6.72 1.34 6.91
N THR A 314 -6.25 2.56 6.75
CA THR A 314 -7.02 3.65 6.12
C THR A 314 -6.55 3.78 4.68
N PRO A 315 -7.47 3.74 3.70
CA PRO A 315 -7.14 4.00 2.29
C PRO A 315 -6.54 5.39 2.13
N MET A 316 -5.62 5.53 1.17
CA MET A 316 -4.99 6.82 0.86
C MET A 316 -5.72 7.57 -0.27
N THR A 317 -7.05 7.53 -0.25
CA THR A 317 -7.90 8.26 -1.22
C THR A 317 -8.13 9.72 -0.85
N VAL A 318 -7.69 10.13 0.35
CA VAL A 318 -7.86 11.47 0.90
C VAL A 318 -6.48 12.14 0.96
N GLU A 319 -6.42 13.44 0.76
CA GLU A 319 -5.20 14.22 0.92
C GLU A 319 -4.60 13.96 2.31
N VAL A 320 -3.33 13.55 2.32
CA VAL A 320 -2.58 13.48 3.56
C VAL A 320 -2.42 14.91 4.08
N PRO A 321 -2.64 15.18 5.38
CA PRO A 321 -2.42 16.49 5.92
C PRO A 321 -1.04 17.01 5.53
N THR A 322 -0.98 18.24 5.04
CA THR A 322 0.19 18.93 4.47
C THR A 322 1.42 19.04 5.39
N ALA A 323 1.32 18.63 6.64
CA ALA A 323 2.42 18.58 7.60
C ALA A 323 3.46 17.47 7.34
N THR A 324 3.23 16.60 6.37
CA THR A 324 4.14 15.49 6.02
C THR A 324 4.83 15.81 4.69
N GLU A 325 5.94 16.55 4.73
CA GLU A 325 6.76 16.80 3.54
C GLU A 325 7.07 15.49 2.80
N GLY A 326 6.88 15.51 1.49
CA GLY A 326 7.22 14.39 0.59
C GLY A 326 6.17 13.27 0.45
N TRP A 327 4.98 13.39 1.06
CA TRP A 327 3.91 12.45 0.84
C TRP A 327 3.04 12.90 -0.35
N VAL A 328 3.03 12.07 -1.39
CA VAL A 328 2.17 12.29 -2.56
C VAL A 328 1.16 11.16 -2.61
N ALA A 329 -0.08 11.47 -2.22
CA ALA A 329 -1.25 10.61 -2.44
C ALA A 329 -1.94 10.96 -3.77
N ASP A 330 -1.17 11.22 -4.83
CA ASP A 330 -1.75 11.46 -6.16
C ASP A 330 -2.15 10.13 -6.79
N HIS A 331 -3.39 9.72 -6.52
CA HIS A 331 -4.03 8.57 -7.15
C HIS A 331 -4.70 8.92 -8.47
N SER A 332 -4.75 10.20 -8.84
CA SER A 332 -5.35 10.66 -10.09
C SER A 332 -4.48 10.36 -11.31
N THR A 333 -3.17 10.26 -11.09
CA THR A 333 -2.20 10.02 -12.16
C THR A 333 -1.67 8.59 -12.12
N PRO A 334 -1.94 7.76 -13.15
CA PRO A 334 -1.40 6.41 -13.24
C PRO A 334 0.13 6.37 -13.22
N ALA A 335 0.68 5.32 -12.64
CA ALA A 335 2.11 5.04 -12.67
C ALA A 335 2.50 4.58 -14.09
N THR A 336 3.26 5.38 -14.81
CA THR A 336 3.62 5.11 -16.21
C THR A 336 5.11 5.30 -16.53
N ALA A 337 5.87 6.01 -15.67
CA ALA A 337 7.29 6.23 -15.92
C ALA A 337 8.07 4.91 -15.97
N ILE A 338 8.90 4.77 -16.98
CA ILE A 338 9.76 3.59 -17.22
C ILE A 338 11.26 3.91 -17.09
N ALA A 339 11.58 5.18 -16.84
CA ALA A 339 12.93 5.66 -16.56
C ALA A 339 12.86 6.90 -15.65
N PRO A 340 13.92 7.20 -14.88
CA PRO A 340 14.00 8.43 -14.10
C PRO A 340 13.87 9.66 -15.01
N ALA A 341 13.23 10.72 -14.49
CA ALA A 341 13.25 12.01 -15.18
C ALA A 341 14.71 12.46 -15.34
N PRO A 342 15.08 13.07 -16.48
CA PRO A 342 16.42 13.61 -16.66
C PRO A 342 16.73 14.59 -15.52
N SER A 343 17.93 14.45 -14.92
CA SER A 343 18.34 15.38 -13.88
C SER A 343 18.37 16.80 -14.43
N ALA A 344 18.08 17.80 -13.62
CA ALA A 344 18.09 19.21 -14.04
C ALA A 344 19.42 19.59 -14.73
N THR A 345 20.54 18.97 -14.33
CA THR A 345 21.86 19.14 -14.95
C THR A 345 21.94 18.52 -16.36
N ALA A 346 21.32 17.35 -16.56
CA ALA A 346 21.28 16.69 -17.87
C ALA A 346 20.30 17.39 -18.82
N ALA A 347 19.18 17.91 -18.31
CA ALA A 347 18.22 18.71 -19.08
C ALA A 347 18.84 20.04 -19.55
N ALA A 348 19.60 20.73 -18.71
CA ALA A 348 20.33 21.95 -19.07
C ALA A 348 21.42 21.68 -20.13
N ALA A 349 22.13 20.55 -20.04
CA ALA A 349 23.14 20.17 -21.03
C ALA A 349 22.52 19.75 -22.38
N ALA A 350 21.31 19.22 -22.40
CA ALA A 350 20.57 18.90 -23.62
C ALA A 350 19.96 20.13 -24.31
N ALA A 351 19.57 21.14 -23.53
CA ALA A 351 19.05 22.42 -24.05
C ALA A 351 20.17 23.37 -24.55
N ALA A 352 21.44 23.09 -24.23
CA ALA A 352 22.60 23.87 -24.64
C ALA A 352 23.29 23.33 -25.93
N LYS A 353 22.76 22.25 -26.53
CA LYS A 353 23.16 21.71 -27.84
C LYS A 353 22.09 21.99 -28.89
#